data_d45624f5000c4bda2cdd813fe566728c
#
_entry.id   d45624f5000c4bda2cdd813fe566728c
#
_cell.length_a   1.000
_cell.length_b   1.000
_cell.length_c   1.000
_cell.angle_alpha   90.00
_cell.angle_beta   90.00
_cell.angle_gamma   90.00
#
_symmetry.space_group_name_H-M   'P 1'
#
loop_
_entity.id
_entity.type
_entity.pdbx_description
1 polymer ?
#
loop_
_entity_poly.entity_id
_entity_poly.type
_entity_poly.pdbx_seq_one_letter_code
_entity_poly.pdbx_strand_id
1 'polypeptide(L)'
;MKALAKSIVLLAVLVPVVALAASWWNNDWKFRKEIGFDLSPAGANVTSSPQDVPVLVRLSLANFAYFNDTKPDASDFRLVGSDDKTPLKFHFEKYDPQSQIALLWVRMPQLTGGSKSDKIYAYYGNSDAPNAADLPGTYDAQQVLVLSFPETTGLPLDATAYKNNPTASSAVLTPASLIAGGVKFSGQESITVPATASLRLMPNQGLTASAWVRIEQPQQAAVLALVDGSKSIELDLDGAKVVVRAAMGGAPVSVAGASDLSLSQWHHVAFTAAGGNLTLYVDGLPVSSAPVALQELGGTFTVGAAGGARYLTGDVDEVEVSKVARSADWIKASAAGQAMDENLVVYGADGQREASGQATYFTTIAKNLTADGWVVIGICMAMLVIALLIMIVKAFFLSRVERANAKFLREFRRLTADDATALDESSPEEEDNLDDSPSMSSLSGDPSKFGASTLYRLYHHGVAEVNKRVAAHSLSAAHANVLSPQSIDAIRAAMDGTMTRLQQSLSSQMVLLTIAISGGPFLGLLGTVIGVMITFAAIALSGDVNVNAIAPGVAAALAATVAGLAVAIPALFGYNWLNTRIKAISADNRVFVDEFVTLLAEQYS
;
A
#
# COMPACT_ATOMS: atom_id res chain seq x y z
N MET A 1 12.11 34.46 -17.33
CA MET A 1 11.89 33.92 -15.98
C MET A 1 10.50 33.31 -15.76
N LYS A 2 9.38 33.96 -16.18
CA LYS A 2 8.02 33.38 -16.01
C LYS A 2 7.74 32.13 -16.85
N ALA A 3 8.39 31.93 -18.01
CA ALA A 3 8.26 30.73 -18.83
C ALA A 3 9.08 29.55 -18.30
N LEU A 4 10.24 29.80 -17.69
CA LEU A 4 11.08 28.78 -17.07
C LEU A 4 10.42 28.22 -15.79
N ALA A 5 9.72 29.06 -15.03
CA ALA A 5 8.95 28.66 -13.85
C ALA A 5 7.75 27.74 -14.23
N LYS A 6 7.10 27.99 -15.38
CA LYS A 6 6.00 27.11 -15.85
C LYS A 6 6.49 25.76 -16.38
N SER A 7 7.68 25.67 -16.96
CA SER A 7 8.27 24.40 -17.41
C SER A 7 8.80 23.55 -16.24
N ILE A 8 9.28 24.19 -15.17
CA ILE A 8 9.70 23.49 -13.95
C ILE A 8 8.48 22.97 -13.17
N VAL A 9 7.35 23.68 -13.20
CA VAL A 9 6.10 23.22 -12.57
C VAL A 9 5.51 22.01 -13.34
N LEU A 10 5.71 21.91 -14.66
CA LEU A 10 5.26 20.73 -15.42
C LEU A 10 6.14 19.48 -15.19
N LEU A 11 7.42 19.68 -14.82
CA LEU A 11 8.31 18.57 -14.44
C LEU A 11 8.07 18.11 -12.97
N ALA A 12 7.51 18.98 -12.13
CA ALA A 12 7.17 18.67 -10.74
C ALA A 12 5.86 17.85 -10.58
N VAL A 13 5.05 17.71 -11.64
CA VAL A 13 3.81 16.90 -11.62
C VAL A 13 4.09 15.41 -11.85
N LEU A 14 5.33 15.03 -12.15
CA LEU A 14 5.80 13.63 -12.16
C LEU A 14 6.51 13.20 -10.86
N VAL A 15 6.32 13.95 -9.77
CA VAL A 15 6.59 13.40 -8.44
C VAL A 15 5.49 12.39 -8.18
N PRO A 16 5.80 11.08 -8.04
CA PRO A 16 4.79 10.14 -7.62
C PRO A 16 4.23 10.68 -6.29
N VAL A 17 2.91 10.82 -6.20
CA VAL A 17 2.23 10.94 -4.91
C VAL A 17 2.78 9.77 -4.11
N VAL A 18 3.66 10.05 -3.17
CA VAL A 18 4.06 9.10 -2.14
C VAL A 18 2.76 8.85 -1.39
N ALA A 19 2.02 7.82 -1.80
CA ALA A 19 1.02 7.25 -0.94
C ALA A 19 1.76 7.02 0.37
N LEU A 20 1.31 7.68 1.44
CA LEU A 20 1.77 7.42 2.79
C LEU A 20 1.62 5.91 2.95
N ALA A 21 2.73 5.18 2.85
CA ALA A 21 2.73 3.75 3.06
C ALA A 21 2.08 3.57 4.44
N ALA A 22 0.97 2.83 4.48
CA ALA A 22 0.31 2.50 5.73
C ALA A 22 1.38 1.99 6.68
N SER A 23 1.42 2.52 7.91
CA SER A 23 2.43 2.14 8.87
C SER A 23 2.40 0.61 9.02
N TRP A 24 3.55 -0.02 8.98
CA TRP A 24 3.71 -1.45 9.16
C TRP A 24 4.26 -1.67 10.57
N TRP A 25 3.55 -2.41 11.41
CA TRP A 25 3.90 -2.58 12.82
C TRP A 25 5.37 -3.00 13.04
N ASN A 26 5.81 -4.01 12.28
CA ASN A 26 7.20 -4.47 12.33
C ASN A 26 7.67 -4.96 10.97
N ASN A 27 8.84 -4.49 10.56
CA ASN A 27 9.42 -4.81 9.25
C ASN A 27 9.93 -6.25 9.10
N ASP A 28 10.01 -7.04 10.17
CA ASP A 28 10.43 -8.44 10.10
C ASP A 28 9.30 -9.36 9.63
N TRP A 29 8.04 -8.89 9.65
CA TRP A 29 6.87 -9.61 9.14
C TRP A 29 6.62 -9.27 7.67
N LYS A 30 6.43 -10.32 6.84
CA LYS A 30 6.25 -10.17 5.39
C LYS A 30 4.81 -9.90 4.98
N PHE A 31 3.85 -10.43 5.75
CA PHE A 31 2.44 -10.41 5.42
C PHE A 31 1.60 -9.92 6.59
N ARG A 32 0.46 -9.34 6.27
CA ARG A 32 -0.60 -9.05 7.24
C ARG A 32 -1.97 -9.27 6.63
N LYS A 33 -2.92 -9.67 7.46
CA LYS A 33 -4.33 -9.76 7.12
C LYS A 33 -5.12 -8.77 7.95
N GLU A 34 -6.00 -8.00 7.32
CA GLU A 34 -6.97 -7.17 8.03
C GLU A 34 -8.16 -8.03 8.47
N ILE A 35 -8.58 -7.90 9.72
CA ILE A 35 -9.73 -8.56 10.32
C ILE A 35 -10.58 -7.47 10.93
N GLY A 36 -11.77 -7.27 10.40
CA GLY A 36 -12.76 -6.29 10.84
C GLY A 36 -13.82 -6.90 11.75
N PHE A 37 -14.55 -6.03 12.46
CA PHE A 37 -15.67 -6.43 13.34
C PHE A 37 -16.90 -5.60 12.99
N ASP A 38 -18.02 -6.29 12.71
CA ASP A 38 -19.30 -5.67 12.39
C ASP A 38 -20.27 -5.75 13.57
N LEU A 39 -20.35 -4.67 14.34
CA LEU A 39 -21.30 -4.54 15.44
C LEU A 39 -22.58 -3.80 15.04
N SER A 40 -22.71 -3.43 13.78
CA SER A 40 -23.90 -2.73 13.26
C SER A 40 -25.15 -3.62 13.30
N PRO A 41 -26.34 -3.04 13.09
CA PRO A 41 -27.60 -3.81 12.98
C PRO A 41 -27.63 -4.89 11.91
N ALA A 42 -26.76 -4.78 10.87
CA ALA A 42 -26.62 -5.79 9.82
C ALA A 42 -25.64 -6.92 10.18
N GLY A 43 -24.75 -6.70 11.16
CA GLY A 43 -23.83 -7.69 11.73
C GLY A 43 -24.34 -8.24 13.07
N ALA A 44 -23.47 -8.24 14.07
CA ALA A 44 -23.80 -8.76 15.41
C ALA A 44 -24.84 -7.93 16.17
N ASN A 45 -25.22 -6.73 15.69
CA ASN A 45 -26.21 -5.84 16.27
C ASN A 45 -25.97 -5.56 17.78
N VAL A 46 -24.73 -5.24 18.15
CA VAL A 46 -24.30 -4.87 19.49
C VAL A 46 -24.32 -3.36 19.62
N THR A 47 -25.03 -2.82 20.59
CA THR A 47 -25.32 -1.37 20.67
C THR A 47 -24.40 -0.59 21.60
N SER A 48 -23.96 -1.19 22.71
CA SER A 48 -22.96 -0.61 23.58
C SER A 48 -21.53 -1.04 23.17
N SER A 49 -20.53 -0.50 23.85
CA SER A 49 -19.13 -0.81 23.55
C SER A 49 -18.54 -1.74 24.61
N PRO A 50 -18.72 -3.07 24.49
CA PRO A 50 -18.18 -4.02 25.45
C PRO A 50 -16.66 -4.04 25.41
N GLN A 51 -16.05 -4.25 26.59
CA GLN A 51 -14.61 -4.32 26.77
C GLN A 51 -14.15 -5.74 27.07
N ASP A 52 -12.89 -6.04 26.74
CA ASP A 52 -12.23 -7.31 27.05
C ASP A 52 -13.02 -8.54 26.59
N VAL A 53 -13.57 -8.48 25.37
CA VAL A 53 -14.31 -9.61 24.79
C VAL A 53 -13.33 -10.52 24.07
N PRO A 54 -13.24 -11.81 24.45
CA PRO A 54 -12.54 -12.80 23.63
C PRO A 54 -13.38 -13.09 22.37
N VAL A 55 -12.78 -12.90 21.19
CA VAL A 55 -13.43 -13.13 19.90
C VAL A 55 -12.70 -14.22 19.16
N LEU A 56 -13.43 -15.20 18.64
CA LEU A 56 -12.90 -16.26 17.79
C LEU A 56 -12.75 -15.77 16.35
N VAL A 57 -11.56 -15.93 15.80
CA VAL A 57 -11.25 -15.71 14.40
C VAL A 57 -11.02 -17.08 13.72
N ARG A 58 -11.78 -17.37 12.68
CA ARG A 58 -11.72 -18.61 11.90
C ARG A 58 -11.01 -18.37 10.58
N LEU A 59 -9.78 -18.84 10.44
CA LEU A 59 -9.06 -18.80 9.18
C LEU A 59 -9.17 -20.12 8.44
N SER A 60 -9.49 -20.05 7.17
CA SER A 60 -9.60 -21.19 6.26
C SER A 60 -9.14 -20.79 4.86
N LEU A 61 -9.03 -21.75 3.95
CA LEU A 61 -8.67 -21.47 2.56
C LEU A 61 -9.57 -20.40 1.88
N ALA A 62 -10.82 -20.27 2.33
CA ALA A 62 -11.75 -19.31 1.76
C ALA A 62 -11.39 -17.84 2.09
N ASN A 63 -10.74 -17.60 3.21
CA ASN A 63 -10.42 -16.26 3.69
C ASN A 63 -8.94 -16.04 4.01
N PHE A 64 -8.10 -17.09 3.97
CA PHE A 64 -6.66 -17.02 4.27
C PHE A 64 -5.90 -18.05 3.42
N ALA A 65 -5.23 -17.59 2.36
CA ALA A 65 -4.55 -18.49 1.41
C ALA A 65 -3.07 -18.77 1.76
N TYR A 66 -2.53 -18.20 2.84
CA TYR A 66 -1.09 -18.14 3.09
C TYR A 66 -0.61 -19.09 4.21
N PHE A 67 -1.30 -20.21 4.43
CA PHE A 67 -0.88 -21.22 5.41
C PHE A 67 0.54 -21.76 5.18
N ASN A 68 0.98 -21.79 3.91
CA ASN A 68 2.34 -22.22 3.55
C ASN A 68 3.42 -21.18 3.85
N ASP A 69 3.04 -19.92 4.06
CA ASP A 69 3.95 -18.82 4.36
C ASP A 69 4.10 -18.58 5.87
N THR A 70 3.35 -19.31 6.68
CA THR A 70 3.41 -19.30 8.13
C THR A 70 4.30 -20.40 8.66
N LYS A 71 4.79 -20.27 9.89
CA LYS A 71 5.49 -21.36 10.56
C LYS A 71 4.53 -22.51 10.86
N PRO A 72 5.00 -23.77 10.83
CA PRO A 72 4.14 -24.95 11.08
C PRO A 72 3.46 -24.97 12.44
N ASP A 73 4.02 -24.27 13.43
CA ASP A 73 3.52 -24.13 14.80
C ASP A 73 2.78 -22.79 15.05
N ALA A 74 2.54 -21.99 14.01
CA ALA A 74 1.94 -20.65 14.08
C ALA A 74 2.70 -19.66 14.99
N SER A 75 3.94 -19.93 15.39
CA SER A 75 4.70 -19.08 16.31
C SER A 75 5.04 -17.70 15.75
N ASP A 76 4.94 -17.50 14.44
CA ASP A 76 5.16 -16.24 13.74
C ASP A 76 3.91 -15.33 13.69
N PHE A 77 2.75 -15.77 14.16
CA PHE A 77 1.59 -14.89 14.23
C PHE A 77 1.73 -13.81 15.30
N ARG A 78 1.24 -12.63 14.94
CA ARG A 78 1.04 -11.50 15.87
C ARG A 78 -0.28 -10.83 15.54
N LEU A 79 -1.10 -10.61 16.56
CA LEU A 79 -2.29 -9.78 16.42
C LEU A 79 -1.99 -8.38 16.93
N VAL A 80 -2.32 -7.38 16.14
CA VAL A 80 -2.01 -5.96 16.40
C VAL A 80 -3.29 -5.15 16.23
N GLY A 81 -3.51 -4.20 17.12
CA GLY A 81 -4.69 -3.33 17.11
C GLY A 81 -4.82 -2.45 15.87
N SER A 82 -5.93 -1.75 15.77
CA SER A 82 -6.24 -0.85 14.65
C SER A 82 -5.24 0.29 14.45
N ASP A 83 -4.49 0.64 15.50
CA ASP A 83 -3.41 1.63 15.49
C ASP A 83 -2.14 1.12 14.78
N ASP A 84 -2.12 -0.15 14.39
CA ASP A 84 -0.99 -0.85 13.79
C ASP A 84 0.32 -0.74 14.62
N LYS A 85 0.17 -0.73 15.96
CA LYS A 85 1.26 -0.58 16.92
C LYS A 85 1.10 -1.46 18.16
N THR A 86 -0.10 -1.58 18.69
CA THR A 86 -0.36 -2.24 19.97
C THR A 86 -0.59 -3.75 19.78
N PRO A 87 0.32 -4.63 20.26
CA PRO A 87 0.09 -6.07 20.22
C PRO A 87 -1.08 -6.47 21.11
N LEU A 88 -1.92 -7.38 20.61
CA LEU A 88 -3.06 -7.94 21.32
C LEU A 88 -2.72 -9.32 21.88
N LYS A 89 -3.41 -9.70 22.95
CA LYS A 89 -3.33 -11.04 23.53
C LYS A 89 -4.18 -12.01 22.70
N PHE A 90 -3.62 -13.16 22.40
CA PHE A 90 -4.28 -14.19 21.60
C PHE A 90 -3.72 -15.58 21.91
N HIS A 91 -4.45 -16.61 21.50
CA HIS A 91 -3.94 -17.98 21.43
C HIS A 91 -4.65 -18.74 20.31
N PHE A 92 -4.08 -19.87 19.89
CA PHE A 92 -4.73 -20.79 18.97
C PHE A 92 -5.46 -21.87 19.76
N GLU A 93 -6.75 -22.03 19.49
CA GLU A 93 -7.52 -23.20 19.89
C GLU A 93 -7.12 -24.40 19.01
N LYS A 94 -6.97 -24.15 17.70
CA LYS A 94 -6.53 -25.14 16.71
C LYS A 94 -5.73 -24.46 15.62
N TYR A 95 -4.60 -25.05 15.25
CA TYR A 95 -3.83 -24.66 14.08
C TYR A 95 -3.40 -25.92 13.30
N ASP A 96 -3.92 -26.07 12.09
CA ASP A 96 -3.62 -27.17 11.20
C ASP A 96 -3.33 -26.63 9.79
N PRO A 97 -2.05 -26.39 9.46
CA PRO A 97 -1.69 -25.87 8.16
C PRO A 97 -1.90 -26.88 7.02
N GLN A 98 -1.96 -28.19 7.31
CA GLN A 98 -2.21 -29.20 6.30
C GLN A 98 -3.68 -29.21 5.88
N SER A 99 -4.59 -29.15 6.85
CA SER A 99 -6.03 -29.00 6.60
C SER A 99 -6.42 -27.55 6.28
N GLN A 100 -5.47 -26.60 6.36
CA GLN A 100 -5.69 -25.17 6.11
C GLN A 100 -6.78 -24.56 7.00
N ILE A 101 -6.72 -24.87 8.29
CA ILE A 101 -7.66 -24.40 9.31
C ILE A 101 -6.87 -23.81 10.48
N ALA A 102 -7.28 -22.60 10.92
CA ALA A 102 -6.82 -22.03 12.16
C ALA A 102 -8.00 -21.40 12.90
N LEU A 103 -8.15 -21.77 14.16
CA LEU A 103 -9.11 -21.19 15.11
C LEU A 103 -8.29 -20.46 16.17
N LEU A 104 -8.39 -19.15 16.19
CA LEU A 104 -7.62 -18.35 17.12
C LEU A 104 -8.51 -17.38 17.89
N TRP A 105 -8.30 -17.31 19.19
CA TRP A 105 -8.95 -16.36 20.06
C TRP A 105 -8.12 -15.11 20.20
N VAL A 106 -8.77 -13.95 20.14
CA VAL A 106 -8.15 -12.64 20.39
C VAL A 106 -8.94 -11.89 21.43
N ARG A 107 -8.27 -11.33 22.44
CA ARG A 107 -8.88 -10.42 23.40
C ARG A 107 -9.00 -9.05 22.78
N MET A 108 -10.22 -8.64 22.50
CA MET A 108 -10.52 -7.30 22.01
C MET A 108 -10.61 -6.33 23.18
N PRO A 109 -9.72 -5.33 23.31
CA PRO A 109 -9.76 -4.38 24.42
C PRO A 109 -11.09 -3.62 24.48
N GLN A 110 -11.65 -3.29 23.33
CA GLN A 110 -12.96 -2.66 23.18
C GLN A 110 -13.50 -2.96 21.79
N LEU A 111 -14.81 -3.20 21.71
CA LEU A 111 -15.57 -3.25 20.48
C LEU A 111 -16.53 -2.05 20.47
N THR A 112 -16.58 -1.29 19.36
CA THR A 112 -17.38 -0.06 19.25
C THR A 112 -18.81 -0.39 18.82
N GLY A 113 -19.76 -0.23 19.73
CA GLY A 113 -21.18 -0.54 19.48
C GLY A 113 -21.75 0.18 18.26
N GLY A 114 -22.53 -0.54 17.46
CA GLY A 114 -23.16 -0.04 16.24
C GLY A 114 -22.21 0.24 15.07
N SER A 115 -20.92 -0.02 15.22
CA SER A 115 -19.87 0.32 14.25
C SER A 115 -19.43 -0.88 13.42
N LYS A 116 -18.87 -0.58 12.21
CA LYS A 116 -18.11 -1.51 11.36
C LYS A 116 -16.64 -1.10 11.24
N SER A 117 -16.20 -0.12 12.02
CA SER A 117 -14.89 0.50 11.85
C SER A 117 -13.78 -0.21 12.63
N ASP A 118 -14.14 -1.07 13.59
CA ASP A 118 -13.17 -1.78 14.40
C ASP A 118 -12.46 -2.84 13.55
N LYS A 119 -11.15 -2.88 13.70
CA LYS A 119 -10.30 -3.83 13.00
C LYS A 119 -9.02 -4.11 13.75
N ILE A 120 -8.41 -5.23 13.43
CA ILE A 120 -7.08 -5.63 13.85
C ILE A 120 -6.29 -6.13 12.66
N TYR A 121 -5.00 -6.32 12.86
CA TYR A 121 -4.12 -6.91 11.86
C TYR A 121 -3.47 -8.18 12.39
N ALA A 122 -3.60 -9.27 11.65
CA ALA A 122 -2.86 -10.50 11.88
C ALA A 122 -1.60 -10.48 11.02
N TYR A 123 -0.42 -10.36 11.64
CA TYR A 123 0.89 -10.40 11.00
C TYR A 123 1.45 -11.82 11.00
N TYR A 124 2.08 -12.25 9.89
CA TYR A 124 2.65 -13.57 9.70
C TYR A 124 3.81 -13.56 8.68
N GLY A 125 4.51 -14.68 8.51
CA GLY A 125 5.61 -14.84 7.56
C GLY A 125 6.98 -14.36 8.05
N ASN A 126 7.23 -14.40 9.37
CA ASN A 126 8.56 -14.20 9.97
C ASN A 126 9.10 -15.52 10.52
N SER A 127 10.06 -16.14 9.80
CA SER A 127 10.67 -17.42 10.17
C SER A 127 11.40 -17.41 11.52
N ASP A 128 11.87 -16.25 11.97
CA ASP A 128 12.69 -16.11 13.19
C ASP A 128 11.85 -15.68 14.41
N ALA A 129 10.54 -15.47 14.22
CA ALA A 129 9.68 -15.03 15.31
C ALA A 129 9.54 -16.10 16.41
N PRO A 130 9.71 -15.73 17.70
CA PRO A 130 9.37 -16.62 18.81
C PRO A 130 7.84 -16.72 18.95
N ASN A 131 7.35 -17.75 19.64
CA ASN A 131 5.92 -17.85 19.96
C ASN A 131 5.45 -16.71 20.88
N ALA A 132 4.34 -16.06 20.53
CA ALA A 132 3.73 -14.99 21.31
C ALA A 132 2.29 -15.31 21.76
N ALA A 133 1.82 -16.51 21.52
CA ALA A 133 0.51 -16.95 22.03
C ALA A 133 0.49 -16.92 23.56
N ASP A 134 -0.59 -16.40 24.12
CA ASP A 134 -0.77 -16.23 25.58
C ASP A 134 -2.19 -16.68 25.93
N LEU A 135 -2.36 -17.99 26.13
CA LEU A 135 -3.65 -18.58 26.44
C LEU A 135 -4.31 -17.92 27.68
N PRO A 136 -3.65 -17.82 28.85
CA PRO A 136 -4.28 -17.16 30.00
C PRO A 136 -4.52 -15.66 29.80
N GLY A 137 -3.66 -14.97 29.06
CA GLY A 137 -3.76 -13.54 28.79
C GLY A 137 -4.87 -13.17 27.83
N THR A 138 -5.40 -14.13 27.06
CA THR A 138 -6.55 -13.92 26.17
C THR A 138 -7.83 -13.65 26.94
N TYR A 139 -7.93 -14.15 28.15
CA TYR A 139 -9.07 -13.94 29.04
C TYR A 139 -8.78 -12.84 30.07
N ASP A 140 -9.80 -12.06 30.41
CA ASP A 140 -9.63 -10.98 31.39
C ASP A 140 -9.62 -11.51 32.85
N ALA A 141 -9.26 -10.66 33.78
CA ALA A 141 -9.24 -11.04 35.22
C ALA A 141 -10.61 -11.33 35.81
N GLN A 142 -11.71 -11.11 35.10
CA GLN A 142 -13.06 -11.42 35.56
C GLN A 142 -13.51 -12.81 35.08
N GLN A 143 -12.92 -13.34 33.98
CA GLN A 143 -13.15 -14.72 33.55
C GLN A 143 -12.33 -15.67 34.43
N VAL A 144 -13.01 -16.50 35.20
CA VAL A 144 -12.40 -17.34 36.23
C VAL A 144 -12.40 -18.83 35.90
N LEU A 145 -13.14 -19.22 34.86
CA LEU A 145 -13.14 -20.56 34.28
C LEU A 145 -13.51 -20.48 32.83
N VAL A 146 -12.72 -21.14 31.97
CA VAL A 146 -13.02 -21.37 30.57
C VAL A 146 -12.59 -22.78 30.21
N LEU A 147 -13.54 -23.62 29.81
CA LEU A 147 -13.32 -24.98 29.32
C LEU A 147 -13.75 -25.03 27.87
N SER A 148 -12.77 -25.00 26.94
CA SER A 148 -12.95 -25.08 25.48
C SER A 148 -12.67 -26.49 24.94
N PHE A 149 -12.28 -27.44 25.78
CA PHE A 149 -12.11 -28.85 25.50
C PHE A 149 -11.16 -29.18 24.31
N PRO A 150 -9.99 -28.58 24.24
CA PRO A 150 -9.02 -28.92 23.19
C PRO A 150 -8.36 -30.29 23.38
N GLU A 151 -8.52 -30.89 24.58
CA GLU A 151 -7.91 -32.14 24.96
C GLU A 151 -8.58 -33.29 24.21
N THR A 152 -7.77 -34.26 23.77
CA THR A 152 -8.26 -35.51 23.16
C THR A 152 -8.39 -36.63 24.18
N THR A 153 -7.75 -36.50 25.32
CA THR A 153 -7.74 -37.47 26.43
C THR A 153 -7.49 -36.76 27.77
N GLY A 154 -7.90 -37.36 28.87
CA GLY A 154 -7.67 -36.86 30.21
C GLY A 154 -8.76 -35.92 30.71
N LEU A 155 -8.43 -35.09 31.70
CA LEU A 155 -9.34 -34.08 32.25
C LEU A 155 -9.24 -32.79 31.39
N PRO A 156 -10.36 -32.11 31.17
CA PRO A 156 -10.31 -30.78 30.58
C PRO A 156 -9.58 -29.81 31.52
N LEU A 157 -8.95 -28.79 30.95
CA LEU A 157 -8.17 -27.79 31.66
C LEU A 157 -8.79 -26.41 31.56
N ASP A 158 -8.71 -25.64 32.64
CA ASP A 158 -9.10 -24.22 32.62
C ASP A 158 -8.09 -23.38 31.88
N ALA A 159 -8.52 -22.74 30.80
CA ALA A 159 -7.71 -21.87 29.95
C ALA A 159 -7.32 -20.55 30.64
N THR A 160 -7.99 -20.17 31.75
CA THR A 160 -7.73 -18.90 32.43
C THR A 160 -6.47 -18.95 33.32
N ALA A 161 -6.02 -17.78 33.75
CA ALA A 161 -4.92 -17.67 34.72
C ALA A 161 -5.24 -18.26 36.10
N TYR A 162 -6.51 -18.51 36.40
CA TYR A 162 -6.93 -19.06 37.69
C TYR A 162 -6.71 -20.56 37.82
N LYS A 163 -6.66 -21.28 36.70
CA LYS A 163 -6.44 -22.74 36.67
C LYS A 163 -7.41 -23.51 37.58
N ASN A 164 -8.69 -23.17 37.51
CA ASN A 164 -9.76 -23.89 38.16
C ASN A 164 -10.05 -25.22 37.45
N ASN A 165 -9.04 -26.06 37.39
CA ASN A 165 -9.09 -27.29 36.62
C ASN A 165 -10.09 -28.28 37.26
N PRO A 166 -10.92 -28.98 36.46
CA PRO A 166 -11.70 -30.09 36.91
C PRO A 166 -10.87 -31.15 37.63
N THR A 167 -11.39 -31.72 38.70
CA THR A 167 -10.76 -32.82 39.44
C THR A 167 -11.35 -34.18 39.08
N ALA A 168 -12.51 -34.18 38.42
CA ALA A 168 -13.16 -35.39 37.90
C ALA A 168 -13.94 -35.05 36.62
N SER A 169 -13.89 -35.95 35.66
CA SER A 169 -14.71 -35.95 34.45
C SER A 169 -15.02 -37.40 34.07
N SER A 170 -16.29 -37.70 33.89
CA SER A 170 -16.74 -38.95 33.26
C SER A 170 -17.28 -38.74 31.84
N ALA A 171 -17.37 -37.48 31.39
CA ALA A 171 -17.83 -37.10 30.06
C ALA A 171 -16.85 -37.49 28.98
N VAL A 172 -17.34 -37.71 27.77
CA VAL A 172 -16.54 -38.14 26.63
C VAL A 172 -16.10 -36.93 25.82
N LEU A 173 -14.77 -36.69 25.75
CA LEU A 173 -14.19 -35.67 24.88
C LEU A 173 -14.42 -36.07 23.43
N THR A 174 -14.84 -35.09 22.60
CA THR A 174 -15.08 -35.26 21.17
C THR A 174 -14.14 -34.36 20.38
N PRO A 175 -13.44 -34.87 19.35
CA PRO A 175 -12.45 -34.08 18.58
C PRO A 175 -13.07 -33.07 17.61
N ALA A 176 -14.40 -33.10 17.47
CA ALA A 176 -15.16 -32.22 16.60
C ALA A 176 -16.46 -31.78 17.28
N SER A 177 -16.58 -30.48 17.54
CA SER A 177 -17.70 -29.85 18.19
C SER A 177 -18.08 -28.55 17.47
N LEU A 178 -18.66 -27.58 18.16
CA LEU A 178 -18.92 -26.24 17.62
C LEU A 178 -17.60 -25.51 17.32
N ILE A 179 -16.66 -25.56 18.27
CA ILE A 179 -15.35 -24.91 18.16
C ILE A 179 -14.28 -25.96 18.50
N ALA A 180 -13.61 -26.49 17.47
CA ALA A 180 -12.60 -27.55 17.62
C ALA A 180 -13.11 -28.77 18.42
N GLY A 181 -12.64 -28.97 19.65
CA GLY A 181 -13.08 -30.03 20.54
C GLY A 181 -14.34 -29.67 21.31
N GLY A 182 -14.93 -30.67 21.97
CA GLY A 182 -16.09 -30.48 22.87
C GLY A 182 -16.30 -31.71 23.72
N VAL A 183 -17.44 -31.76 24.41
CA VAL A 183 -17.75 -32.86 25.32
C VAL A 183 -19.16 -33.38 25.13
N LYS A 184 -19.31 -34.71 25.16
CA LYS A 184 -20.59 -35.42 25.04
C LYS A 184 -20.98 -36.04 26.35
N PHE A 185 -22.27 -35.86 26.72
CA PHE A 185 -22.95 -36.43 27.86
C PHE A 185 -24.03 -37.43 27.37
N SER A 186 -24.15 -38.56 28.04
CA SER A 186 -25.09 -39.65 27.68
C SER A 186 -26.13 -39.91 28.80
N GLY A 187 -26.23 -39.00 29.77
CA GLY A 187 -27.22 -39.05 30.82
C GLY A 187 -26.74 -39.62 32.18
N GLN A 188 -25.44 -39.80 32.36
CA GLN A 188 -24.83 -40.26 33.62
C GLN A 188 -23.49 -39.59 33.93
N GLU A 189 -23.01 -38.77 33.04
CA GLU A 189 -21.71 -38.15 33.12
C GLU A 189 -21.80 -36.73 33.70
N SER A 190 -20.67 -36.30 34.28
CA SER A 190 -20.48 -34.93 34.72
C SER A 190 -19.01 -34.55 34.74
N ILE A 191 -18.74 -33.24 34.68
CA ILE A 191 -17.43 -32.66 34.96
C ILE A 191 -17.52 -31.88 36.25
N THR A 192 -16.56 -32.08 37.15
CA THR A 192 -16.56 -31.46 38.47
C THR A 192 -15.35 -30.57 38.67
N VAL A 193 -15.61 -29.30 38.93
CA VAL A 193 -14.62 -28.30 39.32
C VAL A 193 -14.75 -28.04 40.81
N PRO A 194 -13.69 -28.18 41.60
CA PRO A 194 -13.74 -27.99 43.04
C PRO A 194 -14.03 -26.54 43.41
N ALA A 195 -14.57 -26.33 44.60
CA ALA A 195 -14.77 -25.01 45.18
C ALA A 195 -13.42 -24.28 45.30
N THR A 196 -13.34 -23.07 44.74
CA THR A 196 -12.17 -22.19 44.86
C THR A 196 -12.61 -20.77 45.24
N ALA A 197 -11.68 -19.97 45.74
CA ALA A 197 -11.96 -18.57 46.07
C ALA A 197 -12.36 -17.74 44.84
N SER A 198 -11.85 -18.07 43.65
CA SER A 198 -12.14 -17.38 42.41
C SER A 198 -13.52 -17.70 41.82
N LEU A 199 -14.05 -18.91 42.08
CA LEU A 199 -15.38 -19.33 41.63
C LEU A 199 -16.50 -18.97 42.62
N ARG A 200 -16.17 -18.31 43.74
CA ARG A 200 -17.14 -17.90 44.74
C ARG A 200 -17.97 -16.72 44.22
N LEU A 201 -19.31 -16.90 44.21
CA LEU A 201 -20.24 -15.80 43.98
C LEU A 201 -20.27 -14.88 45.18
N MET A 202 -19.95 -13.62 45.00
CA MET A 202 -20.11 -12.56 45.99
C MET A 202 -21.30 -11.69 45.60
N PRO A 203 -22.26 -11.42 46.51
CA PRO A 203 -23.50 -10.69 46.17
C PRO A 203 -23.29 -9.30 45.56
N ASN A 204 -22.17 -8.64 45.91
CA ASN A 204 -21.81 -7.31 45.45
C ASN A 204 -21.03 -7.30 44.11
N GLN A 205 -20.57 -8.45 43.62
CA GLN A 205 -19.81 -8.57 42.38
C GLN A 205 -20.63 -9.15 41.22
N GLY A 206 -21.48 -10.11 41.52
CA GLY A 206 -22.26 -10.85 40.56
C GLY A 206 -21.54 -12.07 39.99
N LEU A 207 -22.24 -12.75 39.10
CA LEU A 207 -21.77 -13.94 38.38
C LEU A 207 -22.35 -13.95 36.97
N THR A 208 -21.57 -14.42 36.02
CA THR A 208 -22.05 -14.85 34.71
C THR A 208 -21.56 -16.26 34.44
N ALA A 209 -22.44 -17.14 34.00
CA ALA A 209 -22.03 -18.43 33.46
C ALA A 209 -22.72 -18.68 32.12
N SER A 210 -22.00 -19.29 31.20
CA SER A 210 -22.49 -19.62 29.86
C SER A 210 -21.91 -20.93 29.34
N ALA A 211 -22.59 -21.52 28.38
CA ALA A 211 -22.13 -22.66 27.63
C ALA A 211 -22.85 -22.72 26.27
N TRP A 212 -22.26 -23.38 25.31
CA TRP A 212 -22.99 -23.87 24.15
C TRP A 212 -23.51 -25.28 24.43
N VAL A 213 -24.77 -25.51 24.09
CA VAL A 213 -25.43 -26.80 24.30
C VAL A 213 -26.18 -27.23 23.05
N ARG A 214 -26.12 -28.53 22.76
CA ARG A 214 -26.88 -29.18 21.68
C ARG A 214 -27.57 -30.41 22.25
N ILE A 215 -28.90 -30.44 22.17
CA ILE A 215 -29.73 -31.55 22.64
C ILE A 215 -30.51 -32.15 21.47
N GLU A 216 -30.71 -33.47 21.51
CA GLU A 216 -31.47 -34.18 20.49
C GLU A 216 -32.93 -34.46 20.89
N GLN A 217 -33.22 -34.37 22.21
CA GLN A 217 -34.56 -34.60 22.73
C GLN A 217 -34.83 -33.76 24.01
N PRO A 218 -36.09 -33.41 24.29
CA PRO A 218 -36.47 -32.76 25.53
C PRO A 218 -36.10 -33.61 26.78
N GLN A 219 -35.63 -32.95 27.85
CA GLN A 219 -35.14 -33.63 29.04
C GLN A 219 -35.22 -32.76 30.29
N GLN A 220 -35.10 -33.39 31.46
CA GLN A 220 -34.95 -32.71 32.74
C GLN A 220 -33.50 -32.84 33.21
N ALA A 221 -32.68 -31.83 32.91
CA ALA A 221 -31.23 -31.93 33.11
C ALA A 221 -30.63 -30.61 33.57
N ALA A 222 -29.49 -30.67 34.23
CA ALA A 222 -28.67 -29.49 34.49
C ALA A 222 -27.53 -29.40 33.49
N VAL A 223 -27.39 -28.23 32.86
CA VAL A 223 -26.25 -27.90 31.97
C VAL A 223 -25.07 -27.45 32.81
N LEU A 224 -25.30 -26.45 33.70
CA LEU A 224 -24.29 -25.89 34.60
C LEU A 224 -24.89 -25.76 35.98
N ALA A 225 -24.12 -26.06 37.04
CA ALA A 225 -24.59 -25.86 38.41
C ALA A 225 -23.45 -25.43 39.34
N LEU A 226 -23.68 -24.43 40.18
CA LEU A 226 -22.85 -24.07 41.32
C LEU A 226 -23.63 -24.40 42.58
N VAL A 227 -23.15 -25.36 43.36
CA VAL A 227 -23.89 -25.91 44.52
C VAL A 227 -23.05 -25.83 45.79
N ASP A 228 -23.62 -25.27 46.84
CA ASP A 228 -23.02 -25.10 48.18
C ASP A 228 -24.04 -25.48 49.28
N GLY A 229 -24.04 -26.73 49.66
CA GLY A 229 -25.03 -27.28 50.62
C GLY A 229 -26.46 -27.17 50.09
N SER A 230 -27.29 -26.36 50.76
CA SER A 230 -28.68 -26.12 50.35
C SER A 230 -28.84 -24.92 49.41
N LYS A 231 -27.74 -24.22 49.11
CA LYS A 231 -27.75 -23.09 48.18
C LYS A 231 -27.28 -23.56 46.81
N SER A 232 -27.89 -23.02 45.77
CA SER A 232 -27.45 -23.30 44.39
C SER A 232 -27.86 -22.21 43.43
N ILE A 233 -27.11 -22.13 42.30
CA ILE A 233 -27.52 -21.48 41.06
C ILE A 233 -27.30 -22.47 39.95
N GLU A 234 -28.32 -22.72 39.15
CA GLU A 234 -28.32 -23.79 38.16
C GLU A 234 -28.90 -23.32 36.84
N LEU A 235 -28.25 -23.63 35.75
CA LEU A 235 -28.73 -23.47 34.36
C LEU A 235 -29.19 -24.82 33.89
N ASP A 236 -30.49 -24.99 33.76
CA ASP A 236 -31.17 -26.27 33.55
C ASP A 236 -31.94 -26.32 32.22
N LEU A 237 -32.28 -27.51 31.83
CA LEU A 237 -33.29 -27.82 30.81
C LEU A 237 -34.56 -28.34 31.50
N ASP A 238 -35.72 -27.78 31.14
CA ASP A 238 -37.05 -28.25 31.54
C ASP A 238 -37.83 -28.63 30.25
N GLY A 239 -37.75 -29.86 29.84
CA GLY A 239 -38.07 -30.27 28.48
C GLY A 239 -37.00 -29.76 27.52
N ALA A 240 -37.42 -28.94 26.55
CA ALA A 240 -36.51 -28.22 25.67
C ALA A 240 -36.32 -26.75 26.07
N LYS A 241 -36.92 -26.28 27.16
CA LYS A 241 -36.77 -24.91 27.66
C LYS A 241 -35.55 -24.76 28.55
N VAL A 242 -34.81 -23.66 28.34
CA VAL A 242 -33.76 -23.27 29.26
C VAL A 242 -34.35 -22.58 30.50
N VAL A 243 -33.92 -22.98 31.67
CA VAL A 243 -34.37 -22.44 32.94
C VAL A 243 -33.18 -22.18 33.85
N VAL A 244 -33.11 -21.00 34.47
CA VAL A 244 -32.18 -20.76 35.57
C VAL A 244 -32.92 -20.84 36.89
N ARG A 245 -32.40 -21.64 37.83
CA ARG A 245 -32.93 -21.79 39.19
C ARG A 245 -31.91 -21.30 40.19
N ALA A 246 -32.35 -20.51 41.14
CA ALA A 246 -31.52 -20.03 42.24
C ALA A 246 -32.19 -20.34 43.59
N ALA A 247 -31.54 -21.14 44.40
CA ALA A 247 -31.89 -21.42 45.78
C ALA A 247 -30.89 -20.73 46.71
N MET A 248 -31.28 -19.63 47.35
CA MET A 248 -30.41 -18.78 48.17
C MET A 248 -30.82 -18.71 49.65
N GLY A 249 -31.36 -19.82 50.15
CA GLY A 249 -31.81 -19.90 51.54
C GLY A 249 -33.21 -19.32 51.84
N GLY A 250 -33.88 -18.80 50.80
CA GLY A 250 -35.30 -18.39 50.84
C GLY A 250 -36.11 -19.23 49.83
N ALA A 251 -37.25 -18.71 49.38
CA ALA A 251 -38.02 -19.35 48.34
C ALA A 251 -37.19 -19.43 47.06
N PRO A 252 -37.09 -20.59 46.40
CA PRO A 252 -36.37 -20.72 45.14
C PRO A 252 -36.93 -19.79 44.05
N VAL A 253 -36.05 -19.13 43.31
CA VAL A 253 -36.41 -18.30 42.17
C VAL A 253 -36.12 -19.09 40.89
N SER A 254 -37.03 -19.02 39.93
CA SER A 254 -36.87 -19.67 38.63
C SER A 254 -37.17 -18.68 37.51
N VAL A 255 -36.29 -18.65 36.50
CA VAL A 255 -36.40 -17.81 35.32
C VAL A 255 -36.34 -18.73 34.08
N ALA A 256 -37.41 -18.78 33.31
CA ALA A 256 -37.52 -19.68 32.15
C ALA A 256 -37.48 -18.92 30.84
N GLY A 257 -36.93 -19.56 29.83
CA GLY A 257 -36.96 -19.09 28.46
C GLY A 257 -38.38 -19.03 27.89
N ALA A 258 -38.64 -18.11 26.98
CA ALA A 258 -39.95 -17.96 26.33
C ALA A 258 -40.26 -19.12 25.38
N SER A 259 -39.26 -19.64 24.71
CA SER A 259 -39.36 -20.68 23.66
C SER A 259 -38.54 -21.91 24.02
N ASP A 260 -38.89 -23.03 23.41
CA ASP A 260 -38.08 -24.25 23.43
C ASP A 260 -36.83 -24.05 22.54
N LEU A 261 -35.70 -24.66 22.87
CA LEU A 261 -34.53 -24.77 22.03
C LEU A 261 -34.86 -25.66 20.82
N SER A 262 -34.30 -25.31 19.64
CA SER A 262 -34.36 -26.16 18.45
C SER A 262 -33.49 -27.39 18.69
N LEU A 263 -34.09 -28.59 18.48
CA LEU A 263 -33.36 -29.83 18.66
C LEU A 263 -32.27 -30.00 17.60
N SER A 264 -31.18 -30.66 17.97
CA SER A 264 -30.00 -30.94 17.08
C SER A 264 -29.27 -29.69 16.57
N GLN A 265 -29.53 -28.52 17.16
CA GLN A 265 -28.82 -27.27 16.89
C GLN A 265 -28.06 -26.78 18.13
N TRP A 266 -26.95 -26.09 17.87
CA TRP A 266 -26.19 -25.45 18.91
C TRP A 266 -26.87 -24.16 19.37
N HIS A 267 -27.04 -24.00 20.69
CA HIS A 267 -27.57 -22.80 21.33
C HIS A 267 -26.63 -22.30 22.40
N HIS A 268 -26.36 -20.99 22.37
CA HIS A 268 -25.65 -20.33 23.47
C HIS A 268 -26.62 -20.06 24.60
N VAL A 269 -26.36 -20.62 25.77
CA VAL A 269 -27.18 -20.44 26.98
C VAL A 269 -26.34 -19.78 28.05
N ALA A 270 -26.88 -18.73 28.68
CA ALA A 270 -26.15 -18.00 29.69
C ALA A 270 -27.08 -17.39 30.71
N PHE A 271 -26.53 -17.10 31.90
CA PHE A 271 -27.22 -16.26 32.86
C PHE A 271 -26.28 -15.25 33.52
N THR A 272 -26.87 -14.16 34.03
CA THR A 272 -26.22 -13.22 34.93
C THR A 272 -26.97 -13.10 36.21
N ALA A 273 -26.24 -13.03 37.33
CA ALA A 273 -26.81 -12.81 38.65
C ALA A 273 -26.09 -11.64 39.32
N ALA A 274 -26.74 -10.50 39.45
CA ALA A 274 -26.19 -9.30 40.09
C ALA A 274 -27.29 -8.28 40.44
N GLY A 275 -27.00 -7.38 41.38
CA GLY A 275 -27.89 -6.25 41.70
C GLY A 275 -29.30 -6.65 42.11
N GLY A 276 -29.46 -7.84 42.69
CA GLY A 276 -30.75 -8.36 43.05
C GLY A 276 -31.58 -8.94 41.90
N ASN A 277 -31.00 -9.17 40.73
CA ASN A 277 -31.66 -9.77 39.57
C ASN A 277 -30.93 -11.01 39.07
N LEU A 278 -31.69 -11.96 38.58
CA LEU A 278 -31.25 -13.11 37.81
C LEU A 278 -31.79 -12.95 36.37
N THR A 279 -30.93 -12.92 35.37
CA THR A 279 -31.33 -12.76 33.98
C THR A 279 -30.85 -13.93 33.17
N LEU A 280 -31.74 -14.51 32.36
CA LEU A 280 -31.45 -15.62 31.45
C LEU A 280 -31.24 -15.05 30.02
N TYR A 281 -30.25 -15.61 29.34
CA TYR A 281 -29.92 -15.32 27.92
C TYR A 281 -29.96 -16.61 27.11
N VAL A 282 -30.50 -16.50 25.89
CA VAL A 282 -30.44 -17.56 24.86
C VAL A 282 -29.97 -16.92 23.55
N ASP A 283 -28.99 -17.55 22.92
CA ASP A 283 -28.36 -17.08 21.66
C ASP A 283 -27.94 -15.59 21.74
N GLY A 284 -27.32 -15.23 22.86
CA GLY A 284 -26.82 -13.88 23.14
C GLY A 284 -27.87 -12.84 23.51
N LEU A 285 -29.16 -13.19 23.50
CA LEU A 285 -30.26 -12.26 23.79
C LEU A 285 -30.86 -12.48 25.19
N PRO A 286 -31.14 -11.42 25.96
CA PRO A 286 -31.87 -11.56 27.22
C PRO A 286 -33.31 -11.97 26.95
N VAL A 287 -33.76 -13.07 27.53
CA VAL A 287 -35.10 -13.64 27.28
C VAL A 287 -36.03 -13.50 28.47
N SER A 288 -35.53 -13.49 29.70
CA SER A 288 -36.32 -13.35 30.90
C SER A 288 -35.49 -12.94 32.11
N SER A 289 -36.07 -12.30 33.11
CA SER A 289 -35.40 -11.94 34.35
C SER A 289 -36.35 -11.98 35.55
N ALA A 290 -35.81 -12.23 36.74
CA ALA A 290 -36.57 -12.17 38.01
C ALA A 290 -35.69 -11.61 39.14
N PRO A 291 -36.29 -10.96 40.14
CA PRO A 291 -35.57 -10.53 41.34
C PRO A 291 -35.12 -11.72 42.15
N VAL A 292 -33.90 -11.68 42.67
CA VAL A 292 -33.31 -12.71 43.51
C VAL A 292 -32.45 -12.07 44.62
N ALA A 293 -32.64 -12.49 45.85
CA ALA A 293 -31.79 -12.06 46.97
C ALA A 293 -30.48 -12.89 46.97
N LEU A 294 -29.48 -12.41 46.21
CA LEU A 294 -28.19 -13.09 46.09
C LEU A 294 -27.49 -13.20 47.47
N GLN A 295 -26.95 -14.36 47.73
CA GLN A 295 -26.10 -14.63 48.90
C GLN A 295 -24.74 -15.13 48.45
N GLU A 296 -23.76 -15.14 49.34
CA GLU A 296 -22.47 -15.78 49.06
C GLU A 296 -22.68 -17.27 48.79
N LEU A 297 -22.05 -17.73 47.68
CA LEU A 297 -22.14 -19.12 47.24
C LEU A 297 -20.74 -19.56 46.75
N GLY A 298 -20.15 -20.54 47.42
CA GLY A 298 -18.76 -20.95 47.25
C GLY A 298 -18.57 -22.45 47.05
N GLY A 299 -19.53 -23.10 46.45
CA GLY A 299 -19.57 -24.56 46.32
C GLY A 299 -18.83 -25.13 45.09
N THR A 300 -19.16 -26.35 44.80
CA THR A 300 -18.66 -27.09 43.65
C THR A 300 -19.37 -26.62 42.39
N PHE A 301 -18.59 -26.36 41.31
CA PHE A 301 -19.15 -26.10 39.99
C PHE A 301 -19.17 -27.40 39.18
N THR A 302 -20.30 -27.72 38.55
CA THR A 302 -20.47 -28.94 37.75
C THR A 302 -21.03 -28.60 36.37
N VAL A 303 -20.59 -29.38 35.36
CA VAL A 303 -21.11 -29.35 33.99
C VAL A 303 -21.80 -30.70 33.74
N GLY A 304 -23.00 -30.65 33.14
CA GLY A 304 -23.77 -31.84 32.76
C GLY A 304 -24.51 -32.53 33.89
N ALA A 305 -24.50 -32.00 35.12
CA ALA A 305 -25.29 -32.52 36.23
C ALA A 305 -25.44 -31.49 37.36
N ALA A 306 -26.42 -31.66 38.24
CA ALA A 306 -26.54 -30.92 39.48
C ALA A 306 -26.65 -31.85 40.68
N GLY A 307 -25.74 -31.70 41.66
CA GLY A 307 -25.75 -32.48 42.90
C GLY A 307 -25.75 -34.00 42.71
N GLY A 308 -25.17 -34.52 41.64
CA GLY A 308 -25.19 -35.94 41.32
C GLY A 308 -26.54 -36.46 40.80
N ALA A 309 -27.38 -35.58 40.31
CA ALA A 309 -28.68 -35.88 39.70
C ALA A 309 -28.93 -35.03 38.47
N ARG A 310 -30.03 -35.24 37.75
CA ARG A 310 -30.44 -34.46 36.58
C ARG A 310 -29.31 -34.37 35.52
N TYR A 311 -28.81 -35.53 35.16
CA TYR A 311 -27.74 -35.65 34.17
C TYR A 311 -28.19 -35.26 32.78
N LEU A 312 -27.32 -34.55 32.09
CA LEU A 312 -27.51 -34.10 30.72
C LEU A 312 -27.29 -35.23 29.70
N THR A 313 -28.12 -35.28 28.68
CA THR A 313 -27.86 -36.03 27.43
C THR A 313 -27.74 -35.02 26.28
N GLY A 314 -26.54 -34.88 25.71
CA GLY A 314 -26.27 -33.90 24.68
C GLY A 314 -24.80 -33.52 24.59
N ASP A 315 -24.50 -32.55 23.78
CA ASP A 315 -23.15 -32.04 23.60
C ASP A 315 -23.04 -30.65 24.26
N VAL A 316 -21.87 -30.37 24.81
CA VAL A 316 -21.55 -29.09 25.43
C VAL A 316 -20.18 -28.60 24.91
N ASP A 317 -20.09 -27.29 24.72
CA ASP A 317 -18.87 -26.63 24.32
C ASP A 317 -18.75 -25.26 24.98
N GLU A 318 -17.55 -24.69 25.04
CA GLU A 318 -17.27 -23.32 25.51
C GLU A 318 -17.95 -22.97 26.84
N VAL A 319 -17.61 -23.71 27.89
CA VAL A 319 -18.12 -23.40 29.25
C VAL A 319 -17.32 -22.24 29.85
N GLU A 320 -17.99 -21.10 30.07
CA GLU A 320 -17.35 -19.91 30.61
C GLU A 320 -17.99 -19.45 31.92
N VAL A 321 -17.17 -19.02 32.90
CA VAL A 321 -17.63 -18.39 34.14
C VAL A 321 -16.87 -17.10 34.41
N SER A 322 -17.62 -16.02 34.63
CA SER A 322 -17.07 -14.72 35.06
C SER A 322 -17.58 -14.37 36.45
N LYS A 323 -16.68 -13.87 37.30
CA LYS A 323 -17.03 -13.41 38.69
C LYS A 323 -17.66 -12.01 38.72
N VAL A 324 -18.24 -11.57 37.64
CA VAL A 324 -19.02 -10.34 37.46
C VAL A 324 -20.24 -10.63 36.61
N ALA A 325 -21.28 -9.82 36.71
CA ALA A 325 -22.36 -9.83 35.74
C ALA A 325 -21.88 -9.07 34.46
N ARG A 326 -21.69 -9.80 33.40
CA ARG A 326 -21.40 -9.22 32.07
C ARG A 326 -22.62 -8.48 31.54
N SER A 327 -22.40 -7.41 30.78
CA SER A 327 -23.50 -6.70 30.12
C SER A 327 -24.16 -7.58 29.07
N ALA A 328 -25.42 -7.30 28.75
CA ALA A 328 -26.13 -8.01 27.68
C ALA A 328 -25.40 -7.93 26.33
N ASP A 329 -24.81 -6.78 26.02
CA ASP A 329 -24.03 -6.59 24.78
C ASP A 329 -22.69 -7.34 24.81
N TRP A 330 -22.09 -7.55 25.99
CA TRP A 330 -20.90 -8.40 26.10
C TRP A 330 -21.25 -9.87 25.78
N ILE A 331 -22.35 -10.38 26.40
CA ILE A 331 -22.84 -11.75 26.15
C ILE A 331 -23.23 -11.92 24.68
N LYS A 332 -23.88 -10.91 24.09
CA LYS A 332 -24.26 -10.91 22.67
C LYS A 332 -23.05 -10.93 21.75
N ALA A 333 -22.02 -10.12 22.01
CA ALA A 333 -20.79 -10.09 21.24
C ALA A 333 -20.03 -11.42 21.36
N SER A 334 -19.95 -12.01 22.56
CA SER A 334 -19.33 -13.33 22.79
C SER A 334 -20.06 -14.41 22.00
N ALA A 335 -21.39 -14.51 22.15
CA ALA A 335 -22.19 -15.50 21.42
C ALA A 335 -22.07 -15.33 19.89
N ALA A 336 -22.13 -14.10 19.38
CA ALA A 336 -21.99 -13.82 17.94
C ALA A 336 -20.59 -14.16 17.40
N GLY A 337 -19.54 -13.96 18.21
CA GLY A 337 -18.17 -14.30 17.83
C GLY A 337 -17.90 -15.81 17.84
N GLN A 338 -18.62 -16.57 18.64
CA GLN A 338 -18.51 -18.03 18.78
C GLN A 338 -19.43 -18.80 17.81
N ALA A 339 -20.53 -18.20 17.36
CA ALA A 339 -21.49 -18.84 16.45
C ALA A 339 -20.86 -19.23 15.13
N MET A 340 -21.45 -20.24 14.46
CA MET A 340 -21.01 -20.65 13.10
C MET A 340 -21.38 -19.61 12.03
N ASP A 341 -22.43 -18.83 12.26
CA ASP A 341 -22.81 -17.71 11.42
C ASP A 341 -21.90 -16.52 11.72
N GLU A 342 -20.90 -16.29 10.88
CA GLU A 342 -19.85 -15.27 11.08
C GLU A 342 -20.39 -13.83 10.91
N ASN A 343 -21.33 -13.43 11.78
CA ASN A 343 -21.95 -12.10 11.71
C ASN A 343 -21.11 -10.99 12.37
N LEU A 344 -20.13 -11.35 13.21
CA LEU A 344 -19.29 -10.40 13.93
C LEU A 344 -17.96 -10.16 13.19
N VAL A 345 -17.31 -11.20 12.68
CA VAL A 345 -15.97 -11.11 12.11
C VAL A 345 -16.04 -10.93 10.59
N VAL A 346 -15.31 -9.95 10.07
CA VAL A 346 -15.23 -9.65 8.63
C VAL A 346 -13.77 -9.75 8.18
N TYR A 347 -13.52 -10.54 7.15
CA TYR A 347 -12.16 -10.77 6.65
C TYR A 347 -11.84 -9.80 5.51
N GLY A 348 -10.82 -8.96 5.74
CA GLY A 348 -10.27 -8.06 4.74
C GLY A 348 -9.24 -8.75 3.84
N ALA A 349 -8.65 -7.97 2.94
CA ALA A 349 -7.61 -8.46 2.04
C ALA A 349 -6.32 -8.80 2.79
N ASP A 350 -5.61 -9.79 2.28
CA ASP A 350 -4.23 -10.05 2.70
C ASP A 350 -3.31 -9.01 2.06
N GLY A 351 -2.49 -8.36 2.89
CA GLY A 351 -1.48 -7.41 2.50
C GLY A 351 -0.10 -8.05 2.57
N GLN A 352 0.65 -7.96 1.48
CA GLN A 352 2.07 -8.22 1.52
C GLN A 352 2.78 -6.90 1.83
N ARG A 353 3.80 -6.93 2.72
CA ARG A 353 4.65 -5.78 2.90
C ARG A 353 5.23 -5.42 1.53
N GLU A 354 4.84 -4.28 1.02
CA GLU A 354 5.60 -3.67 -0.05
C GLU A 354 6.99 -3.36 0.55
N ALA A 355 7.95 -4.21 0.28
CA ALA A 355 9.34 -3.83 0.39
C ALA A 355 9.44 -2.56 -0.44
N SER A 356 9.63 -1.38 0.17
CA SER A 356 9.59 -0.02 -0.39
C SER A 356 9.36 -0.05 -1.91
N GLY A 357 8.07 -0.07 -2.31
CA GLY A 357 7.53 -0.86 -3.45
C GLY A 357 8.15 -0.62 -4.82
N GLN A 358 8.76 0.52 -5.12
CA GLN A 358 9.44 0.74 -6.39
C GLN A 358 10.93 0.33 -6.35
N ALA A 359 11.61 0.51 -5.22
CA ALA A 359 13.01 0.16 -5.11
C ALA A 359 13.25 -1.37 -5.19
N THR A 360 12.30 -2.18 -4.71
CA THR A 360 12.44 -3.65 -4.72
C THR A 360 12.15 -4.26 -6.07
N TYR A 361 11.14 -3.78 -6.80
CA TYR A 361 10.91 -4.25 -8.17
C TYR A 361 12.12 -3.93 -9.05
N PHE A 362 12.65 -2.70 -8.97
CA PHE A 362 13.86 -2.32 -9.71
C PHE A 362 15.10 -3.09 -9.25
N THR A 363 15.28 -3.31 -7.95
CA THR A 363 16.43 -4.10 -7.45
C THR A 363 16.29 -5.59 -7.78
N THR A 364 15.08 -6.15 -7.75
CA THR A 364 14.83 -7.53 -8.16
C THR A 364 15.03 -7.70 -9.67
N ILE A 365 14.53 -6.77 -10.48
CA ILE A 365 14.80 -6.74 -11.92
C ILE A 365 16.29 -6.59 -12.17
N ALA A 366 16.97 -5.64 -11.51
CA ALA A 366 18.40 -5.41 -11.68
C ALA A 366 19.27 -6.60 -11.26
N LYS A 367 18.91 -7.32 -10.19
CA LYS A 367 19.62 -8.55 -9.76
C LYS A 367 19.44 -9.72 -10.72
N ASN A 368 18.30 -9.78 -11.38
CA ASN A 368 17.95 -10.87 -12.29
C ASN A 368 18.23 -10.53 -13.77
N LEU A 369 18.79 -9.34 -14.07
CA LEU A 369 19.12 -8.94 -15.43
C LEU A 369 20.32 -9.73 -15.95
N THR A 370 20.23 -10.21 -17.18
CA THR A 370 21.35 -10.85 -17.88
C THR A 370 22.42 -9.83 -18.25
N ALA A 371 23.68 -10.27 -18.42
CA ALA A 371 24.80 -9.38 -18.80
C ALA A 371 24.52 -8.62 -20.12
N ASP A 372 23.91 -9.29 -21.10
CA ASP A 372 23.53 -8.68 -22.39
C ASP A 372 22.47 -7.58 -22.22
N GLY A 373 21.50 -7.79 -21.32
CA GLY A 373 20.51 -6.76 -20.95
C GLY A 373 21.19 -5.51 -20.38
N TRP A 374 22.19 -5.68 -19.51
CA TRP A 374 22.97 -4.57 -18.95
C TRP A 374 23.75 -3.80 -20.01
N VAL A 375 24.30 -4.47 -21.02
CA VAL A 375 25.01 -3.81 -22.13
C VAL A 375 24.07 -2.90 -22.91
N VAL A 376 22.88 -3.38 -23.28
CA VAL A 376 21.89 -2.59 -24.02
C VAL A 376 21.40 -1.38 -23.18
N ILE A 377 21.08 -1.60 -21.91
CA ILE A 377 20.67 -0.53 -21.01
C ILE A 377 21.80 0.49 -20.81
N GLY A 378 23.05 0.03 -20.68
CA GLY A 378 24.23 0.90 -20.56
C GLY A 378 24.41 1.82 -21.78
N ILE A 379 24.26 1.29 -23.00
CA ILE A 379 24.29 2.09 -24.23
C ILE A 379 23.15 3.11 -24.26
N CYS A 380 21.94 2.72 -23.91
CA CYS A 380 20.78 3.62 -23.81
C CYS A 380 21.05 4.73 -22.79
N MET A 381 21.57 4.41 -21.60
CA MET A 381 21.90 5.41 -20.58
C MET A 381 22.98 6.39 -21.04
N ALA A 382 24.02 5.92 -21.71
CA ALA A 382 25.04 6.79 -22.31
C ALA A 382 24.42 7.74 -23.35
N MET A 383 23.55 7.23 -24.23
CA MET A 383 22.82 8.05 -25.20
C MET A 383 21.92 9.09 -24.50
N LEU A 384 21.25 8.74 -23.42
CA LEU A 384 20.42 9.66 -22.66
C LEU A 384 21.25 10.83 -22.10
N VAL A 385 22.39 10.52 -21.48
CA VAL A 385 23.30 11.53 -20.92
C VAL A 385 23.79 12.47 -22.00
N ILE A 386 24.23 11.93 -23.15
CA ILE A 386 24.68 12.73 -24.31
C ILE A 386 23.54 13.62 -24.83
N ALA A 387 22.34 13.07 -25.01
CA ALA A 387 21.18 13.82 -25.49
C ALA A 387 20.81 14.97 -24.54
N LEU A 388 20.78 14.73 -23.22
CA LEU A 388 20.50 15.75 -22.20
C LEU A 388 21.56 16.85 -22.21
N LEU A 389 22.84 16.47 -22.28
CA LEU A 389 23.96 17.42 -22.33
C LEU A 389 23.84 18.33 -23.56
N ILE A 390 23.58 17.76 -24.73
CA ILE A 390 23.39 18.53 -25.99
C ILE A 390 22.19 19.47 -25.85
N MET A 391 21.06 19.00 -25.30
CA MET A 391 19.87 19.85 -25.11
C MET A 391 20.17 21.04 -24.20
N ILE A 392 20.87 20.82 -23.08
CA ILE A 392 21.24 21.88 -22.13
C ILE A 392 22.18 22.89 -22.79
N VAL A 393 23.29 22.42 -23.39
CA VAL A 393 24.28 23.30 -24.02
C VAL A 393 23.64 24.12 -25.14
N LYS A 394 22.83 23.47 -26.00
CA LYS A 394 22.17 24.12 -27.12
C LYS A 394 21.10 25.14 -26.67
N ALA A 395 20.36 24.82 -25.59
CA ALA A 395 19.39 25.73 -24.99
C ALA A 395 20.06 27.02 -24.44
N PHE A 396 21.21 26.86 -23.79
CA PHE A 396 22.00 28.02 -23.34
C PHE A 396 22.55 28.84 -24.51
N PHE A 397 23.10 28.17 -25.53
CA PHE A 397 23.61 28.81 -26.72
C PHE A 397 22.52 29.64 -27.42
N LEU A 398 21.37 29.03 -27.74
CA LEU A 398 20.26 29.74 -28.41
C LEU A 398 19.74 30.91 -27.57
N SER A 399 19.67 30.74 -26.24
CA SER A 399 19.25 31.83 -25.34
C SER A 399 20.25 32.98 -25.32
N ARG A 400 21.54 32.71 -25.47
CA ARG A 400 22.59 33.74 -25.60
C ARG A 400 22.44 34.48 -26.92
N VAL A 401 22.25 33.75 -28.03
CA VAL A 401 22.04 34.35 -29.38
C VAL A 401 20.81 35.23 -29.40
N GLU A 402 19.66 34.76 -28.90
CA GLU A 402 18.42 35.56 -28.84
C GLU A 402 18.58 36.85 -28.04
N ARG A 403 19.27 36.80 -26.90
CA ARG A 403 19.53 38.03 -26.08
C ARG A 403 20.47 38.98 -26.82
N ALA A 404 21.50 38.46 -27.52
CA ALA A 404 22.42 39.27 -28.26
C ALA A 404 21.73 39.89 -29.48
N ASN A 405 20.91 39.14 -30.22
CA ASN A 405 20.12 39.66 -31.34
C ASN A 405 19.15 40.75 -30.90
N ALA A 406 18.44 40.54 -29.77
CA ALA A 406 17.53 41.55 -29.23
C ALA A 406 18.27 42.83 -28.77
N LYS A 407 19.52 42.72 -28.27
CA LYS A 407 20.35 43.87 -27.90
C LYS A 407 20.81 44.62 -29.16
N PHE A 408 21.33 43.89 -30.17
CA PHE A 408 21.79 44.50 -31.43
C PHE A 408 20.63 45.17 -32.19
N LEU A 409 19.48 44.54 -32.31
CA LEU A 409 18.32 45.08 -33.04
C LEU A 409 17.79 46.37 -32.38
N ARG A 410 17.91 46.56 -31.06
CA ARG A 410 17.55 47.81 -30.37
C ARG A 410 18.47 48.94 -30.73
N GLU A 411 19.77 48.71 -30.86
CA GLU A 411 20.72 49.73 -31.28
C GLU A 411 20.60 50.02 -32.77
N PHE A 412 20.46 49.01 -33.62
CA PHE A 412 20.27 49.17 -35.07
C PHE A 412 19.03 50.02 -35.40
N ARG A 413 17.91 49.81 -34.73
CA ARG A 413 16.69 50.62 -34.93
C ARG A 413 16.80 52.09 -34.49
N ARG A 414 17.89 52.47 -33.84
CA ARG A 414 18.17 53.87 -33.46
C ARG A 414 18.99 54.61 -34.54
N LEU A 415 19.53 53.86 -35.48
CA LEU A 415 20.26 54.45 -36.59
C LEU A 415 19.29 55.17 -37.55
N THR A 416 19.73 56.32 -38.10
CA THR A 416 19.08 56.96 -39.22
C THR A 416 19.68 56.42 -40.53
N ALA A 417 19.02 56.68 -41.66
CA ALA A 417 19.51 56.21 -42.96
C ALA A 417 20.95 56.64 -43.25
N ASP A 418 21.36 57.82 -42.77
CA ASP A 418 22.71 58.35 -42.97
C ASP A 418 23.83 57.64 -42.19
N ASP A 419 23.48 56.83 -41.19
CA ASP A 419 24.41 56.14 -40.28
C ASP A 419 24.35 54.61 -40.40
N ALA A 420 23.89 54.07 -41.50
CA ALA A 420 23.63 52.62 -41.65
C ALA A 420 24.87 51.72 -41.43
N THR A 421 26.08 52.27 -41.47
CA THR A 421 27.35 51.54 -41.26
C THR A 421 28.01 51.87 -39.89
N ALA A 422 27.40 52.72 -39.06
CA ALA A 422 28.01 53.27 -37.87
C ALA A 422 28.20 52.30 -36.69
N LEU A 423 27.57 51.11 -36.71
CA LEU A 423 27.70 50.12 -35.62
C LEU A 423 28.80 49.07 -35.91
N ASP A 424 29.54 49.23 -37.02
CA ASP A 424 30.64 48.31 -37.37
C ASP A 424 31.90 48.68 -36.58
N GLU A 425 32.15 48.03 -35.47
CA GLU A 425 33.36 48.18 -34.63
C GLU A 425 34.47 47.24 -35.07
N SER A 426 34.77 47.15 -36.36
CA SER A 426 35.74 46.21 -36.90
C SER A 426 37.18 46.55 -36.50
N SER A 427 37.90 45.61 -35.87
CA SER A 427 39.35 45.51 -35.88
C SER A 427 39.81 44.44 -36.89
N PRO A 428 40.94 44.66 -37.56
CA PRO A 428 41.43 43.72 -38.64
C PRO A 428 41.74 42.28 -38.14
N GLU A 429 41.78 42.03 -36.85
CA GLU A 429 42.09 40.73 -36.25
C GLU A 429 40.84 39.85 -36.06
N GLU A 430 39.64 40.35 -36.31
CA GLU A 430 38.38 39.59 -36.12
C GLU A 430 37.91 38.81 -37.35
N GLU A 431 38.42 39.10 -38.53
CA GLU A 431 38.03 38.41 -39.78
C GLU A 431 38.40 36.91 -39.80
N ASP A 432 39.55 36.54 -39.20
CA ASP A 432 40.04 35.13 -39.18
C ASP A 432 39.30 34.23 -38.18
N ASN A 433 38.64 34.78 -37.17
CA ASN A 433 37.93 34.03 -36.11
C ASN A 433 36.45 33.73 -36.41
N LEU A 434 35.91 34.27 -37.52
CA LEU A 434 34.51 34.08 -37.91
C LEU A 434 34.23 32.71 -38.56
N ASP A 435 35.28 32.01 -39.04
CA ASP A 435 35.17 30.69 -39.68
C ASP A 435 35.27 29.51 -38.70
N ASP A 436 35.69 29.72 -37.42
CA ASP A 436 35.75 28.65 -36.41
C ASP A 436 34.37 28.32 -35.83
N SER A 437 34.15 27.04 -35.64
CA SER A 437 32.87 26.44 -35.19
C SER A 437 32.23 27.19 -34.01
N PRO A 438 31.06 27.83 -34.18
CA PRO A 438 30.48 28.76 -33.21
C PRO A 438 30.11 28.15 -31.85
N SER A 439 30.12 26.83 -31.73
CA SER A 439 29.70 26.14 -30.51
C SER A 439 30.75 26.13 -29.42
N MET A 440 32.02 26.29 -29.71
CA MET A 440 33.11 26.25 -28.72
C MET A 440 33.66 27.64 -28.40
N SER A 441 33.76 28.54 -29.38
CA SER A 441 34.17 29.93 -29.19
C SER A 441 33.13 30.77 -28.39
N SER A 442 31.84 30.37 -28.43
CA SER A 442 30.80 31.06 -27.68
C SER A 442 30.87 30.80 -26.16
N LEU A 443 31.64 29.80 -25.70
CA LEU A 443 31.87 29.54 -24.25
C LEU A 443 33.04 30.39 -23.70
N SER A 444 33.97 30.83 -24.54
CA SER A 444 35.10 31.65 -24.13
C SER A 444 34.89 33.12 -24.51
N GLY A 445 33.92 33.77 -23.91
CA GLY A 445 33.65 35.21 -23.90
C GLY A 445 34.34 36.08 -24.93
N ASP A 446 33.75 36.21 -26.13
CA ASP A 446 34.15 37.17 -27.15
C ASP A 446 34.03 38.60 -26.60
N PRO A 447 35.09 39.41 -26.57
CA PRO A 447 35.09 40.77 -26.04
C PRO A 447 34.25 41.77 -26.84
N SER A 448 33.80 41.44 -28.06
CA SER A 448 32.95 42.32 -28.86
C SER A 448 31.56 42.48 -28.26
N LYS A 449 31.04 43.69 -28.23
CA LYS A 449 29.73 44.09 -27.65
C LYS A 449 28.55 43.27 -28.20
N PHE A 450 28.67 42.68 -29.40
CA PHE A 450 27.64 41.96 -30.15
C PHE A 450 28.10 40.58 -30.72
N GLY A 451 29.27 40.07 -30.39
CA GLY A 451 29.88 38.89 -31.03
C GLY A 451 29.03 37.60 -31.05
N ALA A 452 28.10 37.44 -30.08
CA ALA A 452 27.18 36.31 -30.06
C ALA A 452 25.92 36.53 -30.95
N SER A 453 25.73 37.70 -31.56
CA SER A 453 24.54 38.01 -32.36
C SER A 453 24.69 37.53 -33.79
N THR A 454 23.74 36.73 -34.29
CA THR A 454 23.67 36.35 -35.72
C THR A 454 23.31 37.55 -36.59
N LEU A 455 22.52 38.49 -36.08
CA LEU A 455 22.17 39.73 -36.82
C LEU A 455 23.37 40.65 -36.98
N TYR A 456 24.21 40.78 -35.93
CA TYR A 456 25.44 41.57 -36.02
C TYR A 456 26.43 40.97 -37.06
N ARG A 457 26.57 39.66 -37.08
CA ARG A 457 27.43 38.99 -38.08
C ARG A 457 26.94 39.22 -39.52
N LEU A 458 25.63 39.18 -39.77
CA LEU A 458 25.02 39.53 -41.05
C LEU A 458 25.26 41.00 -41.39
N TYR A 459 25.07 41.91 -40.45
CA TYR A 459 25.32 43.33 -40.59
C TYR A 459 26.78 43.61 -40.94
N HIS A 460 27.74 43.08 -40.15
CA HIS A 460 29.18 43.22 -40.39
C HIS A 460 29.59 42.76 -41.79
N HIS A 461 29.15 41.56 -42.22
CA HIS A 461 29.39 41.08 -43.59
C HIS A 461 28.73 41.97 -44.65
N GLY A 462 27.56 42.47 -44.40
CA GLY A 462 26.89 43.42 -45.28
C GLY A 462 27.67 44.72 -45.45
N VAL A 463 28.11 45.31 -44.31
CA VAL A 463 28.94 46.55 -44.30
C VAL A 463 30.28 46.33 -44.97
N ALA A 464 30.98 45.22 -44.74
CA ALA A 464 32.25 44.88 -45.40
C ALA A 464 32.08 44.80 -46.92
N GLU A 465 30.99 44.21 -47.41
CA GLU A 465 30.71 44.11 -48.85
C GLU A 465 30.30 45.46 -49.44
N VAL A 466 29.61 46.35 -48.70
CA VAL A 466 29.34 47.75 -49.08
C VAL A 466 30.67 48.50 -49.24
N ASN A 467 31.53 48.47 -48.20
CA ASN A 467 32.81 49.19 -48.17
C ASN A 467 33.70 48.74 -49.31
N LYS A 468 33.76 47.44 -49.60
CA LYS A 468 34.52 46.87 -50.76
C LYS A 468 34.04 47.43 -52.12
N ARG A 469 32.74 47.62 -52.30
CA ARG A 469 32.16 48.14 -53.57
C ARG A 469 32.25 49.64 -53.65
N VAL A 470 32.05 50.36 -52.58
CA VAL A 470 32.27 51.80 -52.56
C VAL A 470 33.73 52.11 -52.81
N ALA A 471 34.71 51.39 -52.27
CA ALA A 471 36.11 51.55 -52.51
C ALA A 471 36.45 51.25 -54.02
N ALA A 472 35.81 50.23 -54.60
CA ALA A 472 36.00 49.91 -56.04
C ALA A 472 35.43 50.98 -56.97
N HIS A 473 34.35 51.67 -56.59
CA HIS A 473 33.73 52.75 -57.39
C HIS A 473 34.43 54.11 -57.21
N SER A 474 35.03 54.37 -56.01
CA SER A 474 35.78 55.61 -55.77
C SER A 474 37.02 55.76 -56.62
N LEU A 475 37.52 54.69 -57.31
CA LEU A 475 38.59 54.69 -58.27
C LEU A 475 38.14 55.22 -59.62
N SER A 476 36.83 55.40 -59.88
CA SER A 476 36.27 55.96 -61.13
C SER A 476 35.60 57.32 -60.78
N ALA A 477 36.29 58.40 -61.07
CA ALA A 477 36.12 59.76 -60.60
C ALA A 477 34.82 60.50 -60.99
N ALA A 478 33.66 59.90 -61.11
CA ALA A 478 32.46 60.62 -61.53
C ALA A 478 31.21 60.48 -60.61
N HIS A 479 31.12 59.49 -59.78
CA HIS A 479 29.93 59.30 -58.92
C HIS A 479 30.31 58.59 -57.57
N ALA A 480 30.79 59.36 -56.64
CA ALA A 480 31.50 58.85 -55.47
C ALA A 480 30.65 58.18 -54.38
N ASN A 481 29.34 58.10 -54.49
CA ASN A 481 28.49 57.48 -53.39
C ASN A 481 27.20 56.83 -53.92
N VAL A 482 27.09 56.39 -55.17
CA VAL A 482 25.89 55.72 -55.66
C VAL A 482 26.20 54.25 -55.97
N LEU A 483 25.46 53.34 -55.31
CA LEU A 483 25.52 51.89 -55.57
C LEU A 483 24.58 51.54 -56.71
N SER A 484 25.08 50.81 -57.73
CA SER A 484 24.23 50.30 -58.80
C SER A 484 23.26 49.22 -58.28
N PRO A 485 22.08 49.04 -58.91
CA PRO A 485 21.18 47.93 -58.56
C PRO A 485 21.86 46.56 -58.50
N GLN A 486 22.81 46.32 -59.43
CA GLN A 486 23.61 45.08 -59.50
C GLN A 486 24.54 44.96 -58.27
N SER A 487 25.04 46.08 -57.73
CA SER A 487 25.86 46.08 -56.52
C SER A 487 25.01 45.73 -55.28
N ILE A 488 23.79 46.23 -55.22
CA ILE A 488 22.85 45.95 -54.14
C ILE A 488 22.43 44.47 -54.18
N ASP A 489 22.11 43.92 -55.33
CA ASP A 489 21.81 42.48 -55.54
C ASP A 489 22.97 41.58 -55.10
N ALA A 490 24.20 41.98 -55.42
CA ALA A 490 25.35 41.19 -55.03
C ALA A 490 25.68 41.29 -53.49
N ILE A 491 25.42 42.42 -52.84
CA ILE A 491 25.47 42.52 -51.36
C ILE A 491 24.43 41.58 -50.75
N ARG A 492 23.20 41.58 -51.26
CA ARG A 492 22.14 40.66 -50.83
C ARG A 492 22.57 39.21 -50.99
N ALA A 493 23.12 38.81 -52.11
CA ALA A 493 23.60 37.46 -52.36
C ALA A 493 24.74 37.03 -51.40
N ALA A 494 25.63 37.94 -51.03
CA ALA A 494 26.70 37.69 -50.06
C ALA A 494 26.12 37.49 -48.65
N MET A 495 25.14 38.32 -48.25
CA MET A 495 24.43 38.16 -46.98
C MET A 495 23.62 36.86 -46.92
N ASP A 496 22.95 36.44 -48.01
CA ASP A 496 22.21 35.18 -48.08
C ASP A 496 23.16 33.96 -47.92
N GLY A 497 24.36 34.05 -48.49
CA GLY A 497 25.42 33.05 -48.30
C GLY A 497 25.83 32.93 -46.82
N THR A 498 26.00 34.07 -46.13
CA THR A 498 26.33 34.12 -44.72
C THR A 498 25.16 33.62 -43.85
N MET A 499 23.94 34.02 -44.20
CA MET A 499 22.73 33.52 -43.51
C MET A 499 22.63 31.99 -43.59
N THR A 500 22.94 31.39 -44.75
CA THR A 500 22.94 29.93 -44.90
C THR A 500 23.97 29.26 -43.98
N ARG A 501 25.18 29.78 -43.89
CA ARG A 501 26.23 29.30 -42.98
C ARG A 501 25.81 29.40 -41.50
N LEU A 502 25.22 30.52 -41.11
CA LEU A 502 24.70 30.72 -39.76
C LEU A 502 23.58 29.72 -39.43
N GLN A 503 22.68 29.45 -40.37
CA GLN A 503 21.61 28.46 -40.20
C GLN A 503 22.17 27.05 -40.02
N GLN A 504 23.19 26.66 -40.79
CA GLN A 504 23.89 25.38 -40.62
C GLN A 504 24.54 25.27 -39.23
N SER A 505 25.19 26.33 -38.78
CA SER A 505 25.80 26.41 -37.46
C SER A 505 24.76 26.33 -36.34
N LEU A 506 23.64 27.04 -36.43
CA LEU A 506 22.53 26.95 -35.47
C LEU A 506 21.97 25.55 -35.42
N SER A 507 21.92 24.82 -36.54
CA SER A 507 21.40 23.45 -36.63
C SER A 507 22.43 22.37 -36.28
N SER A 508 23.71 22.74 -36.15
CA SER A 508 24.78 21.79 -35.80
C SER A 508 24.45 21.01 -34.53
N GLN A 509 24.89 19.76 -34.43
CA GLN A 509 24.64 18.84 -33.31
C GLN A 509 23.17 18.38 -33.12
N MET A 510 22.17 18.97 -33.81
CA MET A 510 20.79 18.50 -33.78
C MET A 510 20.66 17.06 -34.32
N VAL A 511 21.57 16.63 -35.17
CA VAL A 511 21.66 15.27 -35.71
C VAL A 511 21.84 14.24 -34.59
N LEU A 512 22.59 14.55 -33.53
CA LEU A 512 22.79 13.63 -32.40
C LEU A 512 21.49 13.39 -31.63
N LEU A 513 20.63 14.41 -31.51
CA LEU A 513 19.30 14.23 -30.93
C LEU A 513 18.41 13.36 -31.84
N THR A 514 18.49 13.52 -33.14
CA THR A 514 17.77 12.67 -34.11
C THR A 514 18.20 11.20 -33.99
N ILE A 515 19.50 10.95 -33.82
CA ILE A 515 20.04 9.60 -33.57
C ILE A 515 19.49 9.04 -32.27
N ALA A 516 19.41 9.83 -31.22
CA ALA A 516 18.83 9.39 -29.93
C ALA A 516 17.33 9.07 -30.04
N ILE A 517 16.56 9.87 -30.80
CA ILE A 517 15.12 9.69 -31.02
C ILE A 517 14.84 8.38 -31.76
N SER A 518 15.59 8.09 -32.82
CA SER A 518 15.39 6.88 -33.63
C SER A 518 16.15 5.67 -33.08
N GLY A 519 17.38 5.85 -32.60
CA GLY A 519 18.24 4.78 -32.12
C GLY A 519 17.78 4.17 -30.79
N GLY A 520 17.23 4.98 -29.87
CA GLY A 520 16.74 4.50 -28.59
C GLY A 520 15.72 3.36 -28.71
N PRO A 521 14.60 3.54 -29.43
CA PRO A 521 13.62 2.47 -29.62
C PRO A 521 14.17 1.24 -30.35
N PHE A 522 15.08 1.42 -31.33
CA PHE A 522 15.70 0.29 -32.04
C PHE A 522 16.63 -0.53 -31.12
N LEU A 523 17.39 0.14 -30.26
CA LEU A 523 18.20 -0.56 -29.24
C LEU A 523 17.31 -1.26 -28.21
N GLY A 524 16.20 -0.63 -27.82
CA GLY A 524 15.21 -1.26 -26.95
C GLY A 524 14.60 -2.51 -27.58
N LEU A 525 14.23 -2.45 -28.85
CA LEU A 525 13.74 -3.60 -29.63
C LEU A 525 14.80 -4.70 -29.76
N LEU A 526 16.05 -4.35 -30.01
CA LEU A 526 17.16 -5.31 -30.02
C LEU A 526 17.27 -6.04 -28.67
N GLY A 527 17.14 -5.29 -27.58
CA GLY A 527 17.14 -5.86 -26.23
C GLY A 527 15.99 -6.86 -25.98
N THR A 528 14.79 -6.58 -26.53
CA THR A 528 13.67 -7.55 -26.44
C THR A 528 13.95 -8.82 -27.21
N VAL A 529 14.50 -8.75 -28.40
CA VAL A 529 14.84 -9.92 -29.21
C VAL A 529 15.88 -10.77 -28.50
N ILE A 530 16.95 -10.17 -27.97
CA ILE A 530 17.99 -10.88 -27.21
C ILE A 530 17.40 -11.53 -25.95
N GLY A 531 16.59 -10.81 -25.18
CA GLY A 531 15.97 -11.34 -23.94
C GLY A 531 15.04 -12.52 -24.22
N VAL A 532 14.24 -12.47 -25.28
CA VAL A 532 13.38 -13.59 -25.71
C VAL A 532 14.22 -14.77 -26.19
N MET A 533 15.30 -14.57 -26.94
CA MET A 533 16.22 -15.63 -27.34
C MET A 533 16.83 -16.35 -26.13
N ILE A 534 17.28 -15.61 -25.12
CA ILE A 534 17.83 -16.17 -23.87
C ILE A 534 16.76 -17.00 -23.15
N THR A 535 15.52 -16.52 -23.12
CA THR A 535 14.40 -17.24 -22.50
C THR A 535 14.17 -18.61 -23.16
N PHE A 536 14.11 -18.65 -24.48
CA PHE A 536 13.93 -19.92 -25.23
C PHE A 536 15.14 -20.84 -25.10
N ALA A 537 16.36 -20.30 -25.08
CA ALA A 537 17.57 -21.09 -24.84
C ALA A 537 17.55 -21.73 -23.44
N ALA A 538 17.10 -21.01 -22.41
CA ALA A 538 16.96 -21.54 -21.06
C ALA A 538 15.92 -22.67 -20.98
N ILE A 539 14.78 -22.55 -21.67
CA ILE A 539 13.76 -23.60 -21.75
C ILE A 539 14.32 -24.86 -22.44
N ALA A 540 15.04 -24.66 -23.56
CA ALA A 540 15.61 -25.77 -24.31
C ALA A 540 16.68 -26.55 -23.51
N LEU A 541 17.42 -25.86 -22.64
CA LEU A 541 18.44 -26.48 -21.78
C LEU A 541 17.84 -27.20 -20.55
N SER A 542 16.74 -26.67 -19.99
CA SER A 542 16.12 -27.24 -18.79
C SER A 542 15.16 -28.41 -19.10
N GLY A 543 14.67 -28.54 -20.33
CA GLY A 543 13.69 -29.53 -20.73
C GLY A 543 12.27 -29.34 -20.18
N ASP A 544 12.10 -28.42 -19.21
CA ASP A 544 10.83 -28.08 -18.57
C ASP A 544 10.59 -26.57 -18.56
N VAL A 545 9.30 -26.19 -18.64
CA VAL A 545 8.88 -24.78 -18.59
C VAL A 545 8.88 -24.31 -17.13
N ASN A 546 10.03 -23.83 -16.64
CA ASN A 546 10.16 -23.30 -15.29
C ASN A 546 10.11 -21.77 -15.33
N VAL A 547 9.14 -21.18 -14.62
CA VAL A 547 8.94 -19.71 -14.54
C VAL A 547 10.19 -19.00 -14.00
N ASN A 548 10.92 -19.59 -13.07
CA ASN A 548 12.14 -19.00 -12.49
C ASN A 548 13.30 -18.93 -13.52
N ALA A 549 13.34 -19.84 -14.50
CA ALA A 549 14.32 -19.81 -15.58
C ALA A 549 13.95 -18.78 -16.69
N ILE A 550 12.66 -18.51 -16.88
CA ILE A 550 12.11 -17.62 -17.91
C ILE A 550 12.15 -16.15 -17.47
N ALA A 551 11.82 -15.89 -16.20
CA ALA A 551 11.62 -14.56 -15.68
C ALA A 551 12.80 -13.58 -15.90
N PRO A 552 14.09 -13.96 -15.74
CA PRO A 552 15.21 -13.07 -15.98
C PRO A 552 15.32 -12.57 -17.43
N GLY A 553 15.12 -13.43 -18.41
CA GLY A 553 15.17 -13.09 -19.84
C GLY A 553 14.04 -12.14 -20.25
N VAL A 554 12.80 -12.41 -19.78
CA VAL A 554 11.65 -11.52 -20.03
C VAL A 554 11.84 -10.17 -19.35
N ALA A 555 12.32 -10.14 -18.11
CA ALA A 555 12.57 -8.91 -17.38
C ALA A 555 13.64 -8.06 -18.08
N ALA A 556 14.73 -8.65 -18.58
CA ALA A 556 15.77 -7.99 -19.34
C ALA A 556 15.22 -7.37 -20.65
N ALA A 557 14.39 -8.12 -21.38
CA ALA A 557 13.74 -7.67 -22.59
C ALA A 557 12.89 -6.40 -22.36
N LEU A 558 12.00 -6.44 -21.38
CA LEU A 558 11.12 -5.32 -21.04
C LEU A 558 11.89 -4.11 -20.53
N ALA A 559 12.91 -4.31 -19.67
CA ALA A 559 13.75 -3.25 -19.13
C ALA A 559 14.54 -2.52 -20.24
N ALA A 560 15.08 -3.24 -21.23
CA ALA A 560 15.76 -2.67 -22.37
C ALA A 560 14.84 -1.76 -23.21
N THR A 561 13.58 -2.17 -23.42
CA THR A 561 12.60 -1.35 -24.15
C THR A 561 12.25 -0.08 -23.38
N VAL A 562 12.03 -0.18 -22.08
CA VAL A 562 11.78 1.00 -21.22
C VAL A 562 12.97 1.96 -21.26
N ALA A 563 14.22 1.45 -21.20
CA ALA A 563 15.43 2.27 -21.32
C ALA A 563 15.50 2.98 -22.68
N GLY A 564 15.21 2.30 -23.79
CA GLY A 564 15.18 2.89 -25.13
C GLY A 564 14.16 4.01 -25.28
N LEU A 565 12.95 3.83 -24.75
CA LEU A 565 11.90 4.85 -24.76
C LEU A 565 12.25 6.03 -23.84
N ALA A 566 12.88 5.78 -22.71
CA ALA A 566 13.34 6.81 -21.78
C ALA A 566 14.38 7.75 -22.40
N VAL A 567 15.13 7.29 -23.40
CA VAL A 567 16.02 8.13 -24.22
C VAL A 567 15.23 8.91 -25.25
N ALA A 568 14.38 8.23 -26.03
CA ALA A 568 13.74 8.80 -27.20
C ALA A 568 12.73 9.91 -26.86
N ILE A 569 11.95 9.74 -25.79
CA ILE A 569 10.88 10.68 -25.43
C ILE A 569 11.42 12.06 -25.05
N PRO A 570 12.37 12.20 -24.08
CA PRO A 570 12.94 13.51 -23.76
C PRO A 570 13.70 14.14 -24.95
N ALA A 571 14.43 13.32 -25.73
CA ALA A 571 15.16 13.78 -26.90
C ALA A 571 14.21 14.36 -27.97
N LEU A 572 13.03 13.75 -28.19
CA LEU A 572 12.02 14.22 -29.14
C LEU A 572 11.44 15.58 -28.70
N PHE A 573 11.06 15.72 -27.44
CA PHE A 573 10.55 16.99 -26.93
C PHE A 573 11.61 18.09 -26.99
N GLY A 574 12.84 17.78 -26.57
CA GLY A 574 13.96 18.72 -26.61
C GLY A 574 14.30 19.14 -28.06
N TYR A 575 14.35 18.19 -29.00
CA TYR A 575 14.59 18.47 -30.42
C TYR A 575 13.52 19.42 -30.98
N ASN A 576 12.25 19.13 -30.78
CA ASN A 576 11.17 19.96 -31.31
C ASN A 576 11.21 21.38 -30.75
N TRP A 577 11.45 21.51 -29.44
CA TRP A 577 11.57 22.80 -28.77
C TRP A 577 12.77 23.62 -29.32
N LEU A 578 13.96 23.01 -29.41
CA LEU A 578 15.16 23.66 -29.95
C LEU A 578 14.98 24.03 -31.42
N ASN A 579 14.41 23.14 -32.23
CA ASN A 579 14.18 23.39 -33.67
C ASN A 579 13.21 24.56 -33.90
N THR A 580 12.19 24.72 -33.08
CA THR A 580 11.27 25.87 -33.12
C THR A 580 12.02 27.18 -32.86
N ARG A 581 12.93 27.21 -31.88
CA ARG A 581 13.77 28.39 -31.61
C ARG A 581 14.76 28.70 -32.73
N ILE A 582 15.39 27.68 -33.31
CA ILE A 582 16.29 27.87 -34.47
C ILE A 582 15.54 28.46 -35.65
N LYS A 583 14.33 27.97 -35.93
CA LYS A 583 13.47 28.51 -36.99
C LYS A 583 13.11 29.99 -36.74
N ALA A 584 12.81 30.36 -35.49
CA ALA A 584 12.50 31.74 -35.14
C ALA A 584 13.71 32.65 -35.37
N ILE A 585 14.93 32.27 -34.92
CA ILE A 585 16.15 33.03 -35.15
C ILE A 585 16.44 33.14 -36.66
N SER A 586 16.23 32.06 -37.42
CA SER A 586 16.45 32.09 -38.88
C SER A 586 15.46 33.02 -39.61
N ALA A 587 14.22 33.10 -39.15
CA ALA A 587 13.22 34.03 -39.65
C ALA A 587 13.61 35.49 -39.35
N ASP A 588 14.06 35.77 -38.11
CA ASP A 588 14.54 37.12 -37.74
C ASP A 588 15.75 37.54 -38.57
N ASN A 589 16.70 36.62 -38.84
CA ASN A 589 17.85 36.87 -39.70
C ASN A 589 17.41 37.24 -41.12
N ARG A 590 16.40 36.58 -41.68
CA ARG A 590 15.91 36.87 -43.04
C ARG A 590 15.23 38.24 -43.10
N VAL A 591 14.38 38.55 -42.16
CA VAL A 591 13.71 39.87 -42.06
C VAL A 591 14.76 40.97 -41.97
N PHE A 592 15.81 40.76 -41.16
CA PHE A 592 16.89 41.71 -40.99
C PHE A 592 17.66 41.97 -42.31
N VAL A 593 17.98 40.91 -43.11
CA VAL A 593 18.64 41.07 -44.38
C VAL A 593 17.81 41.94 -45.32
N ASP A 594 16.49 41.70 -45.41
CA ASP A 594 15.58 42.49 -46.23
C ASP A 594 15.50 43.95 -45.76
N GLU A 595 15.40 44.21 -44.44
CA GLU A 595 15.41 45.56 -43.86
C GLU A 595 16.73 46.29 -44.16
N PHE A 596 17.88 45.66 -43.97
CA PHE A 596 19.18 46.23 -44.19
C PHE A 596 19.44 46.57 -45.65
N VAL A 597 19.11 45.67 -46.58
CA VAL A 597 19.26 45.89 -48.06
C VAL A 597 18.36 47.06 -48.49
N THR A 598 17.16 47.17 -47.98
CA THR A 598 16.25 48.30 -48.25
C THR A 598 16.83 49.62 -47.78
N LEU A 599 17.35 49.65 -46.54
CA LEU A 599 18.01 50.83 -45.96
C LEU A 599 19.22 51.28 -46.82
N LEU A 600 20.05 50.33 -47.28
CA LEU A 600 21.16 50.61 -48.19
C LEU A 600 20.69 51.18 -49.54
N ALA A 601 19.60 50.63 -50.10
CA ALA A 601 19.04 51.15 -51.36
C ALA A 601 18.53 52.58 -51.20
N GLU A 602 17.97 52.94 -50.07
CA GLU A 602 17.53 54.32 -49.76
C GLU A 602 18.72 55.28 -49.55
N GLN A 603 19.80 54.82 -48.90
CA GLN A 603 20.98 55.66 -48.61
C GLN A 603 21.85 55.93 -49.82
N TYR A 604 21.99 54.97 -50.76
CA TYR A 604 22.95 54.99 -51.89
C TYR A 604 22.25 55.03 -53.25
N SER A 605 20.93 55.33 -53.35
CA SER A 605 20.19 55.45 -54.64
C SER A 605 20.27 56.84 -55.30
#